data_ad8a0ae81fd624b9884c3b8d872f8d98
#
_entry.id   ad8a0ae81fd624b9884c3b8d872f8d98
#
_cell.length_a   1.000
_cell.length_b   1.000
_cell.length_c   1.000
_cell.angle_alpha   90.00
_cell.angle_beta   90.00
_cell.angle_gamma   90.00
#
_symmetry.space_group_name_H-M   'P 1'
#
loop_
_entity.id
_entity.type
_entity.pdbx_description
1 polymer ?
#
loop_
_entity_poly.entity_id
_entity_poly.type
_entity_poly.pdbx_seq_one_letter_code
_entity_poly.pdbx_strand_id
1 'polypeptide(L)'
;TVVALDNHILGKPQDKEQAQKMLRMLSNRVHQVYTGYCILKQNRCEIGVSCTSVEFYPLSDEDIESYIATGEPFDKAGGYGIQSLGSLLVRKIDGDFYNVVGLPIAEISRLLRTFGSSKTAEESNYGKESPTL
;
A
#
# COMPACT_ATOMS: atom_id res chain seq x y z
N THR A 1 0.38 -6.68 2.43
CA THR A 1 0.94 -5.74 1.45
C THR A 1 2.27 -6.26 0.94
N VAL A 2 2.44 -6.27 -0.36
CA VAL A 2 3.71 -6.65 -0.99
C VAL A 2 4.13 -5.59 -1.99
N VAL A 3 5.43 -5.48 -2.20
CA VAL A 3 6.03 -4.62 -3.21
C VAL A 3 6.61 -5.52 -4.31
N ALA A 4 6.27 -5.22 -5.55
CA ALA A 4 6.73 -6.01 -6.69
C ALA A 4 7.41 -5.13 -7.74
N LEU A 5 8.51 -5.63 -8.30
CA LEU A 5 9.24 -4.98 -9.37
C LEU A 5 9.67 -6.06 -10.37
N ASP A 6 9.27 -5.92 -11.64
CA ASP A 6 9.65 -6.86 -12.70
C ASP A 6 9.37 -8.32 -12.31
N ASN A 7 8.21 -8.60 -11.75
CA ASN A 7 7.80 -9.93 -11.30
C ASN A 7 8.59 -10.47 -10.11
N HIS A 8 9.37 -9.64 -9.45
CA HIS A 8 10.04 -10.00 -8.21
C HIS A 8 9.32 -9.36 -7.04
N ILE A 9 9.09 -10.12 -5.99
CA ILE A 9 8.52 -9.62 -4.76
C ILE A 9 9.65 -9.22 -3.83
N LEU A 10 9.60 -7.97 -3.36
CA LEU A 10 10.58 -7.43 -2.42
C LEU A 10 10.01 -7.50 -1.02
N GLY A 11 10.63 -8.33 -0.19
CA GLY A 11 10.27 -8.45 1.21
C GLY A 11 10.89 -7.35 2.06
N LYS A 12 10.89 -7.57 3.38
CA LYS A 12 11.56 -6.68 4.31
C LYS A 12 13.06 -6.90 4.24
N PRO A 13 13.88 -5.85 4.16
CA PRO A 13 15.33 -6.03 4.20
C PRO A 13 15.76 -6.53 5.57
N GLN A 14 16.68 -7.49 5.59
CA GLN A 14 17.16 -8.09 6.82
C GLN A 14 18.37 -7.37 7.38
N ASP A 15 19.06 -6.62 6.55
CA ASP A 15 20.25 -5.87 6.93
C ASP A 15 20.43 -4.65 6.03
N LYS A 16 21.44 -3.87 6.34
CA LYS A 16 21.76 -2.64 5.61
C LYS A 16 22.05 -2.92 4.13
N GLU A 17 22.76 -3.97 3.83
CA GLU A 17 23.14 -4.33 2.47
C GLU A 17 21.90 -4.66 1.62
N GLN A 18 20.97 -5.42 2.16
CA GLN A 18 19.71 -5.71 1.48
C GLN A 18 18.88 -4.46 1.27
N ALA A 19 18.82 -3.58 2.25
CA ALA A 19 18.11 -2.31 2.12
C ALA A 19 18.69 -1.46 1.00
N GLN A 20 20.02 -1.36 0.93
CA GLN A 20 20.70 -0.63 -0.15
C GLN A 20 20.35 -1.21 -1.51
N LYS A 21 20.39 -2.52 -1.63
CA LYS A 21 20.09 -3.22 -2.88
C LYS A 21 18.65 -2.97 -3.32
N MET A 22 17.71 -3.08 -2.40
CA MET A 22 16.30 -2.84 -2.70
C MET A 22 16.05 -1.41 -3.19
N LEU A 23 16.59 -0.42 -2.50
CA LEU A 23 16.41 0.98 -2.87
C LEU A 23 17.07 1.30 -4.22
N ARG A 24 18.24 0.70 -4.52
CA ARG A 24 18.84 0.86 -5.84
C ARG A 24 18.00 0.24 -6.94
N MET A 25 17.37 -0.89 -6.69
CA MET A 25 16.47 -1.52 -7.66
C MET A 25 15.25 -0.65 -7.94
N LEU A 26 14.72 0.01 -6.92
CA LEU A 26 13.53 0.86 -7.06
C LEU A 26 13.83 2.24 -7.63
N SER A 27 15.08 2.71 -7.53
CA SER A 27 15.49 4.05 -7.96
C SER A 27 15.14 4.31 -9.43
N ASN A 28 14.50 5.44 -9.69
CA ASN A 28 14.14 5.90 -11.02
C ASN A 28 13.29 4.91 -11.80
N ARG A 29 12.44 4.16 -11.11
CA ARG A 29 11.57 3.15 -11.71
C ARG A 29 10.18 3.18 -11.11
N VAL A 30 9.26 2.51 -11.79
CA VAL A 30 7.89 2.29 -11.32
C VAL A 30 7.80 0.87 -10.78
N HIS A 31 7.28 0.73 -9.58
CA HIS A 31 6.99 -0.56 -9.00
C HIS A 31 5.52 -0.62 -8.57
N GLN A 32 5.04 -1.80 -8.22
CA GLN A 32 3.66 -2.00 -7.80
C GLN A 32 3.59 -2.37 -6.33
N VAL A 33 2.57 -1.84 -5.67
CA VAL A 33 2.23 -2.19 -4.29
C VAL A 33 0.87 -2.85 -4.30
N TYR A 34 0.81 -4.07 -3.79
CA TYR A 34 -0.42 -4.85 -3.71
C TYR A 34 -0.80 -5.06 -2.26
N THR A 35 -2.05 -4.86 -1.94
CA THR A 35 -2.60 -5.26 -0.64
C THR A 35 -3.78 -6.18 -0.87
N GLY A 36 -3.67 -7.40 -0.36
CA GLY A 36 -4.79 -8.32 -0.33
C GLY A 36 -5.58 -8.13 0.95
N TYR A 37 -6.90 -8.27 0.87
CA TYR A 37 -7.75 -8.14 2.03
C TYR A 37 -8.91 -9.13 1.97
N CYS A 38 -9.47 -9.45 3.13
CA CYS A 38 -10.63 -10.30 3.26
C CYS A 38 -11.60 -9.67 4.24
N ILE A 39 -12.87 -9.55 3.84
CA ILE A 39 -13.93 -9.05 4.70
C ILE A 39 -14.82 -10.22 5.05
N LEU A 40 -14.96 -10.48 6.34
CA LEU A 40 -15.78 -11.57 6.85
C LEU A 40 -16.95 -11.01 7.63
N LYS A 41 -18.13 -11.52 7.35
CA LYS A 41 -19.33 -11.21 8.14
C LYS A 41 -20.27 -12.40 8.10
N GLN A 42 -20.47 -13.04 9.24
CA GLN A 42 -21.28 -14.26 9.33
C GLN A 42 -20.78 -15.31 8.32
N ASN A 43 -21.63 -15.69 7.35
CA ASN A 43 -21.29 -16.69 6.34
C ASN A 43 -20.78 -16.07 5.04
N ARG A 44 -20.55 -14.76 5.01
CA ARG A 44 -20.09 -14.08 3.80
C ARG A 44 -18.61 -13.76 3.91
N CYS A 45 -17.92 -13.96 2.80
CA CYS A 45 -16.50 -13.64 2.67
C CYS A 45 -16.28 -12.93 1.33
N GLU A 46 -15.67 -11.76 1.38
CA GLU A 46 -15.25 -11.04 0.19
C GLU A 46 -13.73 -10.89 0.23
N ILE A 47 -13.09 -11.31 -0.82
CA ILE A 47 -11.64 -11.21 -0.98
C ILE A 47 -11.35 -10.22 -2.09
N GLY A 48 -10.41 -9.34 -1.86
CA GLY A 48 -10.00 -8.37 -2.86
C GLY A 48 -8.51 -8.09 -2.82
N VAL A 49 -8.04 -7.46 -3.89
CA VAL A 49 -6.65 -7.02 -4.02
C VAL A 49 -6.67 -5.60 -4.56
N SER A 50 -5.93 -4.71 -3.94
CA SER A 50 -5.70 -3.36 -4.43
C SER A 50 -4.27 -3.26 -4.96
N CYS A 51 -4.11 -2.62 -6.12
CA CYS A 51 -2.81 -2.42 -6.75
C CYS A 51 -2.59 -0.94 -7.00
N THR A 52 -1.42 -0.44 -6.62
CA THR A 52 -1.04 0.95 -6.84
C THR A 52 0.36 0.99 -7.40
N SER A 53 0.57 1.79 -8.44
CA SER A 53 1.90 2.01 -9.01
C SER A 53 2.56 3.19 -8.33
N VAL A 54 3.83 3.03 -7.99
CA VAL A 54 4.64 4.06 -7.33
C VAL A 54 5.91 4.27 -8.15
N GLU A 55 6.21 5.53 -8.45
CA GLU A 55 7.42 5.89 -9.17
C GLU A 55 8.38 6.62 -8.24
N PHE A 56 9.62 6.16 -8.19
CA PHE A 56 10.69 6.82 -7.42
C PHE A 56 11.46 7.80 -8.26
N TYR A 57 11.93 8.85 -7.63
CA TYR A 57 12.98 9.68 -8.19
C TYR A 57 14.26 8.86 -8.37
N PRO A 58 15.20 9.31 -9.25
CA PRO A 58 16.55 8.76 -9.21
C PRO A 58 17.15 9.01 -7.83
N LEU A 59 17.64 7.97 -7.19
CA LEU A 59 18.21 8.06 -5.85
C LEU A 59 19.75 8.00 -5.95
N SER A 60 20.41 8.97 -5.34
CA SER A 60 21.86 8.95 -5.21
C SER A 60 22.25 7.98 -4.08
N ASP A 61 23.53 7.62 -4.03
CA ASP A 61 24.04 6.83 -2.91
C ASP A 61 23.83 7.55 -1.57
N GLU A 62 23.95 8.87 -1.58
CA GLU A 62 23.70 9.68 -0.39
C GLU A 62 22.24 9.62 0.05
N ASP A 63 21.30 9.71 -0.90
CA ASP A 63 19.88 9.57 -0.60
C ASP A 63 19.58 8.22 0.07
N ILE A 64 20.15 7.16 -0.47
CA ILE A 64 19.96 5.81 0.04
C ILE A 64 20.55 5.67 1.43
N GLU A 65 21.79 6.11 1.61
CA GLU A 65 22.47 6.04 2.91
C GLU A 65 21.75 6.84 3.98
N SER A 66 21.32 8.06 3.66
CA SER A 66 20.57 8.90 4.59
C SER A 66 19.27 8.27 5.01
N TYR A 67 18.56 7.65 4.08
CA TYR A 67 17.29 7.00 4.39
C TYR A 67 17.49 5.76 5.26
N ILE A 68 18.48 4.95 4.95
CA ILE A 68 18.79 3.75 5.74
C ILE A 68 19.17 4.13 7.17
N ALA A 69 19.91 5.24 7.33
CA ALA A 69 20.33 5.72 8.65
C ALA A 69 19.15 6.03 9.58
N THR A 70 17.96 6.29 9.02
CA THR A 70 16.75 6.51 9.83
C THR A 70 16.24 5.26 10.51
N GLY A 71 16.65 4.08 10.05
CA GLY A 71 16.12 2.80 10.52
C GLY A 71 14.75 2.45 9.96
N GLU A 72 14.13 3.35 9.21
CA GLU A 72 12.77 3.18 8.69
C GLU A 72 12.61 2.01 7.72
N PRO A 73 13.60 1.68 6.86
CA PRO A 73 13.44 0.61 5.88
C PRO A 73 13.21 -0.78 6.45
N PHE A 74 13.66 -1.06 7.66
CA PHE A 74 13.86 -2.45 8.10
C PHE A 74 12.58 -3.21 8.47
N ASP A 75 11.48 -2.52 8.71
CA ASP A 75 10.21 -3.18 9.01
C ASP A 75 9.20 -3.08 7.86
N LYS A 76 9.65 -2.70 6.67
CA LYS A 76 8.75 -2.45 5.54
C LYS A 76 9.12 -3.25 4.32
N ALA A 77 8.10 -3.81 3.63
CA ALA A 77 8.28 -4.47 2.35
C ALA A 77 8.87 -3.49 1.34
N GLY A 78 9.85 -3.92 0.57
CA GLY A 78 10.53 -3.06 -0.41
C GLY A 78 11.52 -2.09 0.20
N GLY A 79 11.60 -2.02 1.51
CA GLY A 79 12.57 -1.20 2.21
C GLY A 79 12.21 0.28 2.32
N TYR A 80 10.93 0.66 2.18
CA TYR A 80 10.53 2.05 2.36
C TYR A 80 9.08 2.16 2.84
N GLY A 81 8.77 3.29 3.49
CA GLY A 81 7.41 3.67 3.84
C GLY A 81 7.04 4.97 3.15
N ILE A 82 5.81 5.03 2.59
CA ILE A 82 5.34 6.22 1.88
C ILE A 82 5.10 7.40 2.83
N GLN A 83 4.86 7.14 4.09
CA GLN A 83 4.71 8.14 5.12
C GLN A 83 6.08 8.53 5.66
N SER A 84 6.17 9.64 6.38
CA SER A 84 7.40 10.11 6.98
C SER A 84 8.50 10.35 5.92
N LEU A 85 9.74 9.98 6.20
CA LEU A 85 10.89 10.31 5.35
C LEU A 85 10.89 9.56 4.02
N GLY A 86 10.28 8.38 3.97
CA GLY A 86 10.14 7.64 2.70
C GLY A 86 9.35 8.40 1.66
N SER A 87 8.51 9.35 2.05
CA SER A 87 7.78 10.19 1.10
C SER A 87 8.70 11.00 0.19
N LEU A 88 9.91 11.28 0.63
CA LEU A 88 10.88 12.06 -0.16
C LEU A 88 11.44 11.29 -1.35
N LEU A 89 11.28 9.98 -1.37
CA LEU A 89 11.77 9.12 -2.45
C LEU A 89 10.80 9.06 -3.62
N VAL A 90 9.55 9.40 -3.39
CA VAL A 90 8.44 9.13 -4.32
C VAL A 90 8.15 10.35 -5.19
N ARG A 91 8.15 10.13 -6.51
CA ARG A 91 7.78 11.16 -7.49
C ARG A 91 6.28 11.17 -7.74
N LYS A 92 5.68 9.99 -7.90
CA LYS A 92 4.31 9.86 -8.37
C LYS A 92 3.67 8.58 -7.84
N ILE A 93 2.38 8.66 -7.58
CA ILE A 93 1.55 7.52 -7.23
C ILE A 93 0.39 7.46 -8.21
N ASP A 94 0.13 6.27 -8.75
CA ASP A 94 -1.01 6.02 -9.63
C ASP A 94 -1.84 4.91 -8.99
N GLY A 95 -2.93 5.29 -8.34
CA GLY A 95 -3.80 4.39 -7.59
C GLY A 95 -4.10 4.93 -6.20
N ASP A 96 -4.47 4.03 -5.31
CA ASP A 96 -4.89 4.38 -3.95
C ASP A 96 -3.67 4.57 -3.03
N PHE A 97 -3.51 5.78 -2.52
CA PHE A 97 -2.44 6.11 -1.57
C PHE A 97 -2.52 5.24 -0.32
N TYR A 98 -3.73 5.01 0.21
CA TYR A 98 -3.88 4.23 1.45
C TYR A 98 -3.55 2.75 1.24
N ASN A 99 -3.69 2.25 0.01
CA ASN A 99 -3.16 0.94 -0.34
C ASN A 99 -1.64 0.89 -0.12
N VAL A 100 -0.92 1.93 -0.52
CA VAL A 100 0.53 1.99 -0.33
C VAL A 100 0.89 2.06 1.16
N VAL A 101 0.07 2.76 1.95
CA VAL A 101 0.24 2.80 3.40
C VAL A 101 0.05 1.42 4.02
N GLY A 102 -0.85 0.60 3.47
CA GLY A 102 -1.04 -0.77 3.92
C GLY A 102 -2.48 -1.26 3.99
N LEU A 103 -3.47 -0.39 3.76
CA LEU A 103 -4.87 -0.78 3.77
C LEU A 103 -5.69 0.14 2.90
N PRO A 104 -6.32 -0.37 1.80
CA PRO A 104 -7.15 0.45 0.91
C PRO A 104 -8.49 0.77 1.56
N ILE A 105 -8.50 1.73 2.47
CA ILE A 105 -9.62 1.98 3.38
C ILE A 105 -10.90 2.40 2.67
N ALA A 106 -10.81 3.20 1.62
CA ALA A 106 -12.00 3.66 0.89
C ALA A 106 -12.69 2.50 0.17
N GLU A 107 -11.91 1.65 -0.48
CA GLU A 107 -12.43 0.47 -1.17
C GLU A 107 -13.09 -0.48 -0.18
N ILE A 108 -12.45 -0.75 0.94
CA ILE A 108 -12.97 -1.62 1.99
C ILE A 108 -14.26 -1.04 2.59
N SER A 109 -14.29 0.27 2.83
CA SER A 109 -15.47 0.94 3.36
C SER A 109 -16.67 0.77 2.45
N ARG A 110 -16.46 0.88 1.13
CA ARG A 110 -17.55 0.68 0.16
C ARG A 110 -18.05 -0.75 0.15
N LEU A 111 -17.15 -1.72 0.25
CA LEU A 111 -17.54 -3.13 0.34
C LEU A 111 -18.33 -3.44 1.62
N LEU A 112 -17.94 -2.83 2.73
CA LEU A 112 -18.66 -2.98 3.99
C LEU A 112 -20.09 -2.45 3.89
N ARG A 113 -20.31 -1.38 3.15
CA ARG A 113 -21.67 -0.87 2.87
C ARG A 113 -22.49 -1.90 2.12
N THR A 114 -21.89 -2.57 1.15
CA THR A 114 -22.55 -3.63 0.38
C THR A 114 -23.04 -4.75 1.31
N PHE A 115 -22.23 -5.15 2.28
CA PHE A 115 -22.65 -6.11 3.28
C PHE A 115 -23.83 -5.61 4.11
N GLY A 116 -23.81 -4.36 4.53
CA GLY A 116 -24.89 -3.76 5.31
C GLY A 116 -26.18 -3.66 4.49
N SER A 117 -26.10 -3.16 3.26
CA SER A 117 -27.29 -2.90 2.43
C SER A 117 -28.03 -4.15 1.99
N SER A 118 -27.44 -5.32 2.13
CA SER A 118 -28.09 -6.59 1.73
C SER A 118 -28.96 -7.18 2.84
N LYS A 119 -29.10 -6.54 3.99
CA LYS A 119 -29.75 -7.15 5.14
C LYS A 119 -31.22 -6.82 5.28
N THR A 120 -31.59 -5.55 5.35
CA THR A 120 -32.96 -5.11 5.55
C THR A 120 -33.24 -3.87 4.72
N ALA A 121 -34.53 -3.56 4.55
CA ALA A 121 -34.94 -2.34 3.86
C ALA A 121 -34.48 -1.09 4.61
N GLU A 122 -34.51 -1.14 5.93
CA GLU A 122 -34.06 0.00 6.73
C GLU A 122 -32.58 0.28 6.57
N GLU A 123 -31.78 -0.77 6.60
CA GLU A 123 -30.35 -0.64 6.38
C GLU A 123 -30.04 -0.13 4.98
N SER A 124 -30.80 -0.56 4.01
CA SER A 124 -30.67 -0.08 2.64
C SER A 124 -30.94 1.42 2.54
N ASN A 125 -31.97 1.88 3.24
CA ASN A 125 -32.30 3.30 3.26
C ASN A 125 -31.22 4.11 3.96
N TYR A 126 -30.72 3.60 5.05
CA TYR A 126 -29.63 4.25 5.76
C TYR A 126 -28.40 4.39 4.87
N GLY A 127 -28.08 3.35 4.15
CA GLY A 127 -26.94 3.38 3.22
C GLY A 127 -27.08 4.42 2.12
N LYS A 128 -28.30 4.71 1.71
CA LYS A 128 -28.57 5.74 0.71
C LYS A 128 -28.42 7.14 1.27
N GLU A 129 -28.74 7.30 2.52
CA GLU A 129 -28.68 8.60 3.16
C GLU A 129 -27.30 8.94 3.67
N SER A 130 -26.45 7.97 3.74
CA SER A 130 -25.12 8.15 4.24
C SER A 130 -24.22 8.63 3.14
N PRO A 131 -24.12 9.86 2.93
CA PRO A 131 -23.59 10.32 1.79
C PRO A 131 -22.21 10.42 1.80
N THR A 132 -21.54 10.22 2.24
CA THR A 132 -20.53 10.63 2.11
C THR A 132 -19.53 10.61 2.57
N LEU A 133 -19.06 10.51 2.53
CA LEU A 133 -17.93 10.65 2.91
C LEU A 133 -17.27 11.20 2.01
#